data_c659dd03136631781db5272afdc33907
#
_entry.id   c659dd03136631781db5272afdc33907
#
_cell.length_a   1.000
_cell.length_b   1.000
_cell.length_c   1.000
_cell.angle_alpha   90.00
_cell.angle_beta   90.00
_cell.angle_gamma   90.00
#
_symmetry.space_group_name_H-M   'P 1'
#
loop_
_entity.id
_entity.type
_entity.pdbx_description
1 polymer ?
#
loop_
_entity_poly.entity_id
_entity_poly.type
_entity_poly.pdbx_seq_one_letter_code
_entity_poly.pdbx_strand_id
1 'polypeptide(L)'
;VDRRILGAFQLVDAVTGIPIDVPAAVEAQHMVVAGQPGDVRLPQRAVRILRNRGGRYVVLAAPFFDTYAATFDNPPVPEQAAAGPLGLRIAVTDPGNHHLPRDFRLNLPRSLDPSRPDSVFEPLPVPLFRAPGAPAQDGWAVLRVRVTRAGTNPPVPLPGVLIAVFRRPRGGDDEPLGLGMTEWRGAVRGEALVALSGLTRFRPGAGNNVVERDHPISFEATRDNAFDGAAGRMPGIDRLIAGTGAGVVRVSDRPPDPLLQIVQPAELPVRVEAGREHVIHLAMP
;
A
#
# COMPACT_ATOMS: atom_id res chain seq x y z
N VAL A 1 -31.76 -1.07 17.98
CA VAL A 1 -30.47 -1.71 17.66
C VAL A 1 -29.46 -0.59 17.46
N ASP A 2 -28.63 -0.36 18.47
CA ASP A 2 -27.56 0.65 18.40
C ASP A 2 -26.57 0.22 17.32
N ARG A 3 -26.50 1.03 16.27
CA ARG A 3 -25.53 0.82 15.20
C ARG A 3 -24.29 1.62 15.56
N ARG A 4 -23.28 0.96 16.10
CA ARG A 4 -21.99 1.57 16.42
C ARG A 4 -21.01 1.38 15.28
N ILE A 5 -20.23 2.41 15.03
CA ILE A 5 -19.09 2.31 14.11
C ILE A 5 -17.89 1.88 14.93
N LEU A 6 -17.34 0.70 14.64
CA LEU A 6 -16.16 0.18 15.32
C LEU A 6 -14.86 0.71 14.70
N GLY A 7 -14.89 0.99 13.41
CA GLY A 7 -13.76 1.53 12.66
C GLY A 7 -14.12 1.76 11.22
N ALA A 8 -13.29 2.51 10.52
CA ALA A 8 -13.42 2.76 9.09
C ALA A 8 -12.07 2.72 8.40
N PHE A 9 -12.08 2.37 7.12
CA PHE A 9 -10.92 2.45 6.25
C PHE A 9 -11.33 2.91 4.84
N GLN A 10 -10.36 3.40 4.09
CA GLN A 10 -10.56 3.87 2.73
C GLN A 10 -9.45 3.34 1.83
N LEU A 11 -9.82 2.75 0.70
CA LEU A 11 -8.85 2.33 -0.31
C LEU A 11 -8.36 3.56 -1.05
N VAL A 12 -7.06 3.69 -1.16
CA VAL A 12 -6.41 4.80 -1.87
C VAL A 12 -5.40 4.28 -2.87
N ASP A 13 -5.21 5.00 -3.96
CA ASP A 13 -4.14 4.70 -4.91
C ASP A 13 -2.78 4.97 -4.24
N ALA A 14 -1.87 3.99 -4.28
CA ALA A 14 -0.60 4.05 -3.57
C ALA A 14 0.32 5.18 -4.06
N VAL A 15 0.10 5.71 -5.26
CA VAL A 15 0.91 6.77 -5.86
C VAL A 15 0.35 8.14 -5.51
N THR A 16 -0.96 8.32 -5.69
CA THR A 16 -1.59 9.64 -5.58
C THR A 16 -2.20 9.91 -4.22
N GLY A 17 -2.43 8.86 -3.41
CA GLY A 17 -3.19 8.96 -2.17
C GLY A 17 -4.69 9.24 -2.38
N ILE A 18 -5.15 9.33 -3.64
CA ILE A 18 -6.54 9.62 -3.96
C ILE A 18 -7.42 8.40 -3.69
N PRO A 19 -8.61 8.58 -3.12
CA PRO A 19 -9.56 7.49 -2.93
C PRO A 19 -9.89 6.75 -4.23
N ILE A 20 -9.88 5.42 -4.16
CA ILE A 20 -10.22 4.55 -5.28
C ILE A 20 -11.73 4.28 -5.23
N ASP A 21 -12.43 4.60 -6.31
CA ASP A 21 -13.86 4.32 -6.46
C ASP A 21 -14.10 3.04 -7.28
N VAL A 22 -13.47 1.96 -6.87
CA VAL A 22 -13.66 0.62 -7.47
C VAL A 22 -14.40 -0.26 -6.48
N PRO A 23 -15.38 -1.07 -6.91
CA PRO A 23 -16.03 -2.04 -6.06
C PRO A 23 -15.06 -3.21 -5.76
N ALA A 24 -14.23 -3.02 -4.74
CA ALA A 24 -13.34 -4.08 -4.27
C ALA A 24 -14.11 -5.11 -3.44
N ALA A 25 -13.76 -6.38 -3.60
CA ALA A 25 -14.18 -7.42 -2.68
C ALA A 25 -13.35 -7.29 -1.38
N VAL A 26 -14.06 -7.13 -0.25
CA VAL A 26 -13.45 -6.94 1.06
C VAL A 26 -13.93 -8.05 1.98
N GLU A 27 -13.01 -8.81 2.53
CA GLU A 27 -13.30 -9.93 3.41
C GLU A 27 -12.44 -9.91 4.67
N ALA A 28 -13.07 -10.02 5.82
CA ALA A 28 -12.39 -10.23 7.09
C ALA A 28 -12.08 -11.73 7.27
N GLN A 29 -10.83 -12.09 7.35
CA GLN A 29 -10.38 -13.49 7.36
C GLN A 29 -9.98 -13.98 8.74
N HIS A 30 -9.29 -13.15 9.49
CA HIS A 30 -8.73 -13.52 10.78
C HIS A 30 -8.90 -12.38 11.79
N MET A 31 -8.93 -12.74 13.06
CA MET A 31 -8.91 -11.81 14.16
C MET A 31 -7.85 -12.19 15.17
N VAL A 32 -7.05 -11.22 15.57
CA VAL A 32 -6.12 -11.30 16.68
C VAL A 32 -6.80 -10.72 17.91
N VAL A 33 -6.90 -11.51 18.97
CA VAL A 33 -7.47 -11.09 20.25
C VAL A 33 -6.34 -10.96 21.26
N ALA A 34 -6.24 -9.81 21.94
CA ALA A 34 -5.19 -9.60 22.94
C ALA A 34 -5.30 -10.66 24.06
N GLY A 35 -4.17 -11.27 24.40
CA GLY A 35 -4.10 -12.32 25.42
C GLY A 35 -4.44 -13.73 24.93
N GLN A 36 -4.81 -13.91 23.66
CA GLN A 36 -4.98 -15.23 23.07
C GLN A 36 -3.77 -15.57 22.16
N PRO A 37 -3.25 -16.79 22.21
CA PRO A 37 -2.21 -17.23 21.32
C PRO A 37 -2.77 -17.48 19.91
N GLY A 38 -2.21 -16.79 18.92
CA GLY A 38 -2.52 -16.99 17.49
C GLY A 38 -3.75 -16.24 16.97
N ASP A 39 -3.92 -16.36 15.66
CA ASP A 39 -5.01 -15.75 14.92
C ASP A 39 -6.25 -16.64 14.93
N VAL A 40 -7.41 -16.09 15.27
CA VAL A 40 -8.69 -16.79 15.18
C VAL A 40 -9.23 -16.64 13.75
N ARG A 41 -9.41 -17.74 13.05
CA ARG A 41 -10.06 -17.73 11.74
C ARG A 41 -11.54 -17.40 11.91
N LEU A 42 -11.99 -16.42 11.13
CA LEU A 42 -13.38 -15.97 11.16
C LEU A 42 -14.25 -16.77 10.17
N PRO A 43 -15.47 -17.13 10.55
CA PRO A 43 -16.46 -17.60 9.60
C PRO A 43 -16.73 -16.53 8.54
N GLN A 44 -17.06 -16.96 7.34
CA GLN A 44 -17.45 -16.03 6.27
C GLN A 44 -18.62 -15.14 6.74
N ARG A 45 -18.52 -13.82 6.50
CA ARG A 45 -19.51 -12.81 6.92
C ARG A 45 -19.67 -12.63 8.44
N ALA A 46 -18.76 -13.14 9.25
CA ALA A 46 -18.79 -12.92 10.69
C ALA A 46 -18.62 -11.45 11.07
N VAL A 47 -17.95 -10.68 10.21
CA VAL A 47 -17.76 -9.23 10.35
C VAL A 47 -18.66 -8.49 9.39
N ARG A 48 -19.38 -7.51 9.90
CA ARG A 48 -20.24 -6.66 9.08
C ARG A 48 -19.48 -5.43 8.61
N ILE A 49 -19.07 -5.45 7.35
CA ILE A 49 -18.41 -4.31 6.67
C ILE A 49 -19.39 -3.77 5.63
N LEU A 50 -19.59 -2.45 5.62
CA LEU A 50 -20.41 -1.76 4.62
C LEU A 50 -19.57 -0.70 3.93
N ARG A 51 -19.73 -0.59 2.60
CA ARG A 51 -19.20 0.53 1.83
C ARG A 51 -20.25 1.63 1.76
N ASN A 52 -19.88 2.85 2.13
CA ASN A 52 -20.75 4.01 2.01
C ASN A 52 -20.66 4.64 0.61
N ARG A 53 -21.50 5.64 0.34
CA ARG A 53 -21.51 6.36 -0.95
C ARG A 53 -20.22 7.13 -1.24
N GLY A 54 -19.47 7.50 -0.22
CA GLY A 54 -18.16 8.17 -0.34
C GLY A 54 -16.98 7.21 -0.51
N GLY A 55 -17.23 5.92 -0.80
CA GLY A 55 -16.18 4.92 -1.02
C GLY A 55 -15.48 4.43 0.24
N ARG A 56 -15.91 4.86 1.43
CA ARG A 56 -15.36 4.41 2.71
C ARG A 56 -16.00 3.11 3.15
N TYR A 57 -15.18 2.22 3.68
CA TYR A 57 -15.62 0.96 4.29
C TYR A 57 -15.73 1.13 5.79
N VAL A 58 -16.88 0.75 6.35
CA VAL A 58 -17.20 0.93 7.76
C VAL A 58 -17.48 -0.42 8.39
N VAL A 59 -16.80 -0.73 9.51
CA VAL A 59 -17.00 -1.93 10.30
C VAL A 59 -18.05 -1.63 11.36
N LEU A 60 -19.20 -2.32 11.28
CA LEU A 60 -20.35 -2.12 12.17
C LEU A 60 -20.50 -3.21 13.23
N ALA A 61 -19.96 -4.41 12.96
CA ALA A 61 -20.00 -5.52 13.92
C ALA A 61 -18.81 -6.44 13.68
N ALA A 62 -18.22 -6.94 14.74
CA ALA A 62 -17.16 -7.94 14.73
C ALA A 62 -17.37 -8.92 15.89
N PRO A 63 -17.02 -10.21 15.73
CA PRO A 63 -17.02 -11.16 16.82
C PRO A 63 -16.13 -10.69 17.97
N PHE A 64 -16.42 -11.14 19.17
CA PHE A 64 -15.71 -10.79 20.41
C PHE A 64 -15.79 -9.32 20.83
N PHE A 65 -16.52 -8.47 20.08
CA PHE A 65 -16.65 -7.07 20.44
C PHE A 65 -17.47 -6.88 21.71
N ASP A 66 -18.53 -7.68 21.93
CA ASP A 66 -19.41 -7.57 23.09
C ASP A 66 -18.65 -7.69 24.41
N THR A 67 -17.58 -8.46 24.45
CA THR A 67 -16.69 -8.60 25.62
C THR A 67 -16.02 -7.27 26.00
N TYR A 68 -15.82 -6.39 25.03
CA TYR A 68 -15.15 -5.09 25.21
C TYR A 68 -16.11 -3.90 25.15
N ALA A 69 -17.37 -4.12 24.79
CA ALA A 69 -18.36 -3.06 24.61
C ALA A 69 -18.51 -2.18 25.86
N ALA A 70 -18.61 -2.79 27.03
CA ALA A 70 -18.77 -2.07 28.29
C ALA A 70 -17.57 -1.17 28.62
N THR A 71 -16.36 -1.65 28.36
CA THR A 71 -15.11 -0.88 28.58
C THR A 71 -14.97 0.25 27.56
N PHE A 72 -15.44 0.03 26.34
CA PHE A 72 -15.42 1.04 25.30
C PHE A 72 -16.47 2.13 25.51
N ASP A 73 -17.67 1.76 25.99
CA ASP A 73 -18.77 2.71 26.24
C ASP A 73 -18.54 3.59 27.46
N ASN A 74 -17.85 3.06 28.48
CA ASN A 74 -17.54 3.75 29.71
C ASN A 74 -16.06 3.57 30.04
N PRO A 75 -15.16 4.20 29.26
CA PRO A 75 -13.75 4.10 29.55
C PRO A 75 -13.46 4.69 30.93
N PRO A 76 -12.66 4.02 31.76
CA PRO A 76 -12.36 4.48 33.12
C PRO A 76 -11.65 5.84 33.14
N VAL A 77 -10.96 6.18 32.04
CA VAL A 77 -10.35 7.50 31.80
C VAL A 77 -10.40 7.75 30.28
N PRO A 78 -10.75 8.94 29.78
CA PRO A 78 -10.78 9.24 28.33
C PRO A 78 -9.52 8.88 27.59
N GLU A 79 -8.35 8.99 28.24
CA GLU A 79 -7.03 8.66 27.70
C GLU A 79 -6.80 7.14 27.53
N GLN A 80 -7.56 6.32 28.19
CA GLN A 80 -7.48 4.85 28.13
C GLN A 80 -8.42 4.20 27.13
N ALA A 81 -9.27 4.97 26.48
CA ALA A 81 -10.07 4.51 25.35
C ALA A 81 -9.16 4.25 24.14
N ALA A 82 -8.04 3.58 24.38
CA ALA A 82 -7.07 3.21 23.37
C ALA A 82 -7.72 2.32 22.31
N ALA A 83 -7.29 2.49 21.08
CA ALA A 83 -7.63 1.60 19.96
C ALA A 83 -7.48 0.14 20.41
N GLY A 84 -8.54 -0.61 20.21
CA GLY A 84 -8.84 -1.77 20.99
C GLY A 84 -7.98 -3.00 20.75
N PRO A 85 -8.24 -3.99 21.59
CA PRO A 85 -7.48 -5.23 21.66
C PRO A 85 -7.75 -6.19 20.49
N LEU A 86 -8.69 -5.87 19.60
CA LEU A 86 -9.04 -6.72 18.47
C LEU A 86 -8.32 -6.27 17.21
N GLY A 87 -7.43 -7.12 16.66
CA GLY A 87 -6.79 -6.88 15.37
C GLY A 87 -7.51 -7.63 14.27
N LEU A 88 -8.32 -6.95 13.46
CA LEU A 88 -9.02 -7.56 12.34
C LEU A 88 -8.12 -7.58 11.10
N ARG A 89 -7.83 -8.77 10.55
CA ARG A 89 -7.12 -8.93 9.29
C ARG A 89 -8.12 -8.96 8.14
N ILE A 90 -7.98 -8.01 7.24
CA ILE A 90 -8.89 -7.78 6.12
C ILE A 90 -8.12 -8.00 4.83
N ALA A 91 -8.67 -8.85 3.96
CA ALA A 91 -8.23 -9.03 2.59
C ALA A 91 -9.06 -8.16 1.66
N VAL A 92 -8.38 -7.51 0.73
CA VAL A 92 -8.96 -6.69 -0.33
C VAL A 92 -8.54 -7.27 -1.67
N THR A 93 -9.51 -7.46 -2.56
CA THR A 93 -9.26 -7.94 -3.92
C THR A 93 -10.02 -7.06 -4.91
N ASP A 94 -9.36 -6.63 -5.97
CA ASP A 94 -9.98 -5.91 -7.08
C ASP A 94 -10.45 -6.92 -8.15
N PRO A 95 -11.77 -7.09 -8.37
CA PRO A 95 -12.28 -7.99 -9.40
C PRO A 95 -11.86 -7.61 -10.83
N GLY A 96 -11.56 -6.32 -11.06
CA GLY A 96 -11.05 -5.82 -12.34
C GLY A 96 -9.56 -6.12 -12.58
N ASN A 97 -8.86 -6.62 -11.57
CA ASN A 97 -7.40 -6.86 -11.61
C ASN A 97 -6.56 -5.62 -12.00
N HIS A 98 -7.08 -4.42 -11.75
CA HIS A 98 -6.31 -3.18 -11.94
C HIS A 98 -5.36 -2.92 -10.76
N HIS A 99 -5.65 -3.53 -9.59
CA HIS A 99 -4.85 -3.41 -8.39
C HIS A 99 -4.43 -4.78 -7.87
N LEU A 100 -3.25 -4.81 -7.26
CA LEU A 100 -2.78 -5.99 -6.55
C LEU A 100 -3.65 -6.23 -5.30
N PRO A 101 -3.93 -7.49 -4.93
CA PRO A 101 -4.63 -7.79 -3.70
C PRO A 101 -3.82 -7.34 -2.50
N ARG A 102 -4.50 -7.09 -1.40
CA ARG A 102 -3.86 -6.60 -0.20
C ARG A 102 -4.50 -7.17 1.07
N ASP A 103 -3.65 -7.58 2.00
CA ASP A 103 -4.03 -7.80 3.39
C ASP A 103 -3.54 -6.64 4.25
N PHE A 104 -4.36 -6.23 5.20
CA PHE A 104 -3.98 -5.24 6.21
C PHE A 104 -4.65 -5.54 7.54
N ARG A 105 -4.14 -4.94 8.60
CA ARG A 105 -4.70 -5.07 9.95
C ARG A 105 -5.41 -3.78 10.35
N LEU A 106 -6.66 -3.92 10.79
CA LEU A 106 -7.44 -2.84 11.40
C LEU A 106 -7.65 -3.17 12.89
N ASN A 107 -7.12 -2.34 13.76
CA ASN A 107 -7.36 -2.48 15.20
C ASN A 107 -8.73 -1.90 15.57
N LEU A 108 -9.50 -2.65 16.35
CA LEU A 108 -10.88 -2.34 16.75
C LEU A 108 -11.05 -2.42 18.26
N PRO A 109 -11.96 -1.62 18.84
CA PRO A 109 -12.56 -0.44 18.22
C PRO A 109 -11.54 0.68 18.06
N ARG A 110 -11.79 1.60 17.14
CA ARG A 110 -11.00 2.84 17.02
C ARG A 110 -11.49 3.87 18.02
N SER A 111 -10.67 4.86 18.33
CA SER A 111 -11.02 5.92 19.27
C SER A 111 -12.23 6.75 18.82
N LEU A 112 -13.08 7.14 19.75
CA LEU A 112 -14.17 8.08 19.51
C LEU A 112 -13.71 9.56 19.59
N ASP A 113 -12.48 9.81 20.03
CA ASP A 113 -11.91 11.15 20.08
C ASP A 113 -11.51 11.60 18.67
N PRO A 114 -12.12 12.68 18.13
CA PRO A 114 -11.81 13.14 16.78
C PRO A 114 -10.41 13.75 16.63
N SER A 115 -9.73 14.10 17.73
CA SER A 115 -8.38 14.66 17.69
C SER A 115 -7.28 13.60 17.53
N ARG A 116 -7.61 12.33 17.68
CA ARG A 116 -6.65 11.22 17.62
C ARG A 116 -6.47 10.70 16.20
N PRO A 117 -5.26 10.32 15.81
CA PRO A 117 -5.00 9.75 14.48
C PRO A 117 -5.65 8.35 14.28
N ASP A 118 -5.99 7.67 15.38
CA ASP A 118 -6.70 6.39 15.36
C ASP A 118 -8.22 6.57 15.59
N SER A 119 -8.76 7.75 15.32
CA SER A 119 -10.19 8.05 15.46
C SER A 119 -11.07 7.27 14.48
N VAL A 120 -12.32 6.96 14.88
CA VAL A 120 -13.32 6.39 13.96
C VAL A 120 -13.73 7.37 12.86
N PHE A 121 -13.52 8.68 13.09
CA PHE A 121 -13.82 9.75 12.13
C PHE A 121 -12.75 9.88 11.05
N GLU A 122 -11.53 9.37 11.32
CA GLU A 122 -10.40 9.32 10.42
C GLU A 122 -10.27 7.91 9.82
N PRO A 123 -10.79 7.65 8.60
CA PRO A 123 -10.67 6.33 8.00
C PRO A 123 -9.19 5.98 7.79
N LEU A 124 -8.81 4.74 8.14
CA LEU A 124 -7.47 4.24 7.85
C LEU A 124 -7.25 4.22 6.34
N PRO A 125 -6.29 4.99 5.79
CA PRO A 125 -5.97 4.90 4.38
C PRO A 125 -5.25 3.58 4.09
N VAL A 126 -5.76 2.82 3.12
CA VAL A 126 -5.20 1.53 2.70
C VAL A 126 -4.72 1.67 1.26
N PRO A 127 -3.41 1.88 1.03
CA PRO A 127 -2.88 2.04 -0.31
C PRO A 127 -2.94 0.73 -1.10
N LEU A 128 -3.46 0.79 -2.33
CA LEU A 128 -3.46 -0.30 -3.28
C LEU A 128 -2.46 0.01 -4.40
N PHE A 129 -1.64 -0.98 -4.73
CA PHE A 129 -0.69 -0.90 -5.83
C PHE A 129 -1.35 -1.31 -7.14
N ARG A 130 -0.98 -0.66 -8.23
CA ARG A 130 -1.45 -1.03 -9.55
C ARG A 130 -0.88 -2.38 -9.96
N ALA A 131 -1.72 -3.21 -10.56
CA ALA A 131 -1.28 -4.48 -11.14
C ALA A 131 -0.44 -4.22 -12.41
N PRO A 132 0.50 -5.11 -12.79
CA PRO A 132 1.32 -4.93 -14.00
C PRO A 132 0.49 -4.74 -15.27
N GLY A 133 -0.68 -5.38 -15.37
CA GLY A 133 -1.61 -5.27 -16.49
C GLY A 133 -2.60 -4.10 -16.42
N ALA A 134 -2.52 -3.26 -15.39
CA ALA A 134 -3.45 -2.14 -15.24
C ALA A 134 -3.25 -1.11 -16.36
N PRO A 135 -4.34 -0.46 -16.83
CA PRO A 135 -4.22 0.60 -17.81
C PRO A 135 -3.50 1.82 -17.22
N ALA A 136 -2.66 2.44 -18.03
CA ALA A 136 -2.07 3.72 -17.71
C ALA A 136 -3.12 4.83 -17.84
N GLN A 137 -3.04 5.87 -17.00
CA GLN A 137 -3.83 7.07 -17.19
C GLN A 137 -3.12 8.02 -18.15
N ASP A 138 -3.91 8.72 -18.96
CA ASP A 138 -3.37 9.70 -19.89
C ASP A 138 -2.54 10.77 -19.16
N GLY A 139 -1.39 11.09 -19.75
CA GLY A 139 -0.47 12.08 -19.21
C GLY A 139 0.48 11.60 -18.11
N TRP A 140 0.34 10.37 -17.63
CA TRP A 140 1.32 9.80 -16.70
C TRP A 140 2.51 9.19 -17.43
N ALA A 141 3.70 9.34 -16.86
CA ALA A 141 4.80 8.45 -17.20
C ALA A 141 4.61 7.13 -16.47
N VAL A 142 4.83 6.03 -17.17
CA VAL A 142 4.64 4.68 -16.63
C VAL A 142 5.91 3.90 -16.75
N LEU A 143 6.33 3.30 -15.64
CA LEU A 143 7.46 2.36 -15.64
C LEU A 143 6.91 0.94 -15.49
N ARG A 144 7.23 0.08 -16.44
CA ARG A 144 7.12 -1.38 -16.27
C ARG A 144 8.45 -1.89 -15.80
N VAL A 145 8.48 -2.33 -14.56
CA VAL A 145 9.72 -2.78 -13.91
C VAL A 145 9.66 -4.29 -13.76
N ARG A 146 10.69 -4.97 -14.27
CA ARG A 146 10.88 -6.40 -14.03
C ARG A 146 12.05 -6.58 -13.07
N VAL A 147 11.77 -7.22 -11.94
CA VAL A 147 12.79 -7.49 -10.91
C VAL A 147 13.16 -8.95 -10.93
N THR A 148 14.46 -9.23 -11.01
CA THR A 148 15.02 -10.58 -11.03
C THR A 148 16.13 -10.72 -9.99
N ARG A 149 16.42 -11.97 -9.60
CA ARG A 149 17.58 -12.28 -8.75
C ARG A 149 18.87 -12.13 -9.56
N ALA A 150 19.83 -11.39 -9.03
CA ALA A 150 21.15 -11.24 -9.62
C ALA A 150 21.90 -12.58 -9.66
N GLY A 151 22.72 -12.77 -10.69
CA GLY A 151 23.59 -13.96 -10.82
C GLY A 151 22.86 -15.26 -11.16
N THR A 152 21.57 -15.23 -11.49
CA THR A 152 20.83 -16.43 -11.92
C THR A 152 20.68 -16.49 -13.43
N ASN A 153 20.86 -17.69 -14.00
CA ASN A 153 20.63 -17.98 -15.42
C ASN A 153 19.87 -19.31 -15.55
N PRO A 154 18.62 -19.33 -15.99
CA PRO A 154 17.81 -18.16 -16.43
C PRO A 154 17.47 -17.20 -15.29
N PRO A 155 17.16 -15.93 -15.60
CA PRO A 155 16.77 -14.93 -14.61
C PRO A 155 15.54 -15.37 -13.78
N VAL A 156 15.66 -15.39 -12.46
CA VAL A 156 14.57 -15.78 -11.55
C VAL A 156 13.79 -14.53 -11.13
N PRO A 157 12.48 -14.44 -11.45
CA PRO A 157 11.66 -13.31 -11.05
C PRO A 157 11.55 -13.17 -9.52
N LEU A 158 11.65 -11.95 -9.01
CA LEU A 158 11.49 -11.64 -7.58
C LEU A 158 10.12 -11.01 -7.32
N PRO A 159 9.21 -11.75 -6.69
CA PRO A 159 7.89 -11.25 -6.34
C PRO A 159 7.89 -10.45 -5.04
N GLY A 160 6.88 -9.58 -4.86
CA GLY A 160 6.64 -8.86 -3.60
C GLY A 160 7.72 -7.82 -3.27
N VAL A 161 8.43 -7.32 -4.29
CA VAL A 161 9.39 -6.23 -4.14
C VAL A 161 8.65 -4.91 -4.26
N LEU A 162 8.79 -4.05 -3.25
CA LEU A 162 8.32 -2.67 -3.28
C LEU A 162 9.35 -1.81 -4.00
N ILE A 163 8.90 -1.01 -4.97
CA ILE A 163 9.73 -0.13 -5.78
C ILE A 163 9.29 1.30 -5.54
N ALA A 164 10.16 2.11 -4.98
CA ALA A 164 9.99 3.54 -4.85
C ALA A 164 10.81 4.26 -5.91
N VAL A 165 10.22 5.26 -6.54
CA VAL A 165 10.84 6.08 -7.58
C VAL A 165 10.91 7.51 -7.11
N PHE A 166 12.08 8.10 -7.22
CA PHE A 166 12.35 9.46 -6.76
C PHE A 166 12.86 10.33 -7.91
N ARG A 167 12.55 11.60 -7.84
CA ARG A 167 13.22 12.63 -8.61
C ARG A 167 14.32 13.24 -7.73
N ARG A 168 15.53 13.31 -8.26
CA ARG A 168 16.66 13.96 -7.59
C ARG A 168 16.85 15.35 -8.18
N PRO A 169 16.30 16.40 -7.57
CA PRO A 169 16.56 17.76 -7.99
C PRO A 169 18.03 18.12 -7.72
N ARG A 170 18.61 18.98 -8.54
CA ARG A 170 19.98 19.45 -8.33
C ARG A 170 20.06 20.22 -6.99
N GLY A 171 20.73 19.62 -6.00
CA GLY A 171 20.99 20.27 -4.68
C GLY A 171 19.82 20.23 -3.70
N GLY A 172 18.84 19.35 -3.87
CA GLY A 172 17.73 19.14 -2.94
C GLY A 172 17.56 17.69 -2.51
N ASP A 173 16.63 17.46 -1.58
CA ASP A 173 16.22 16.14 -1.13
C ASP A 173 15.49 15.37 -2.23
N ASP A 174 15.56 14.05 -2.18
CA ASP A 174 14.87 13.17 -3.12
C ASP A 174 13.34 13.34 -2.97
N GLU A 175 12.68 13.65 -4.08
CA GLU A 175 11.23 13.85 -4.13
C GLU A 175 10.55 12.55 -4.63
N PRO A 176 9.63 11.95 -3.87
CA PRO A 176 8.93 10.75 -4.29
C PRO A 176 8.02 11.03 -5.49
N LEU A 177 8.15 10.26 -6.55
CA LEU A 177 7.35 10.36 -7.78
C LEU A 177 6.33 9.25 -7.91
N GLY A 178 6.67 8.05 -7.44
CA GLY A 178 5.82 6.90 -7.62
C GLY A 178 6.21 5.72 -6.75
N LEU A 179 5.24 4.84 -6.56
CA LEU A 179 5.39 3.62 -5.77
C LEU A 179 4.70 2.47 -6.49
N GLY A 180 5.36 1.32 -6.57
CA GLY A 180 4.83 0.12 -7.18
C GLY A 180 5.28 -1.13 -6.45
N MET A 181 4.67 -2.26 -6.76
CA MET A 181 5.04 -3.54 -6.19
C MET A 181 5.02 -4.63 -7.25
N THR A 182 6.00 -5.53 -7.20
CA THR A 182 6.03 -6.66 -8.13
C THR A 182 4.96 -7.69 -7.79
N GLU A 183 4.26 -8.13 -8.84
CA GLU A 183 3.26 -9.19 -8.74
C GLU A 183 3.90 -10.49 -8.25
N TRP A 184 3.18 -11.20 -7.38
CA TRP A 184 3.64 -12.48 -6.81
C TRP A 184 2.85 -13.68 -7.31
N ARG A 185 1.85 -13.47 -8.16
CA ARG A 185 0.97 -14.51 -8.71
C ARG A 185 1.16 -14.64 -10.22
N GLY A 186 0.81 -15.78 -10.76
CA GLY A 186 0.65 -16.01 -12.18
C GLY A 186 1.89 -15.80 -13.05
N ALA A 187 1.66 -15.53 -14.33
CA ALA A 187 2.67 -15.43 -15.37
C ALA A 187 3.49 -14.14 -15.31
N VAL A 188 2.94 -13.06 -14.74
CA VAL A 188 3.58 -11.74 -14.64
C VAL A 188 4.32 -11.55 -13.30
N ARG A 189 4.63 -12.65 -12.63
CA ARG A 189 5.39 -12.66 -11.39
C ARG A 189 6.72 -11.92 -11.55
N GLY A 190 7.05 -11.05 -10.60
CA GLY A 190 8.26 -10.22 -10.63
C GLY A 190 8.14 -8.96 -11.49
N GLU A 191 6.98 -8.69 -12.07
CA GLU A 191 6.68 -7.46 -12.80
C GLU A 191 5.90 -6.48 -11.95
N ALA A 192 6.17 -5.20 -12.10
CA ALA A 192 5.47 -4.09 -11.45
C ALA A 192 5.11 -3.01 -12.46
N LEU A 193 4.00 -2.31 -12.19
CA LEU A 193 3.68 -1.06 -12.84
C LEU A 193 3.84 0.06 -11.82
N VAL A 194 4.71 1.03 -12.13
CA VAL A 194 4.91 2.23 -11.32
C VAL A 194 4.45 3.43 -12.13
N ALA A 195 3.36 4.03 -11.74
CA ALA A 195 2.90 5.28 -12.32
C ALA A 195 3.63 6.44 -11.65
N LEU A 196 4.14 7.37 -12.44
CA LEU A 196 4.83 8.57 -11.96
C LEU A 196 3.90 9.78 -12.10
N SER A 197 3.60 10.41 -10.98
CA SER A 197 2.76 11.61 -10.93
C SER A 197 3.61 12.89 -10.88
N GLY A 198 3.02 14.02 -11.28
CA GLY A 198 3.65 15.33 -11.12
C GLY A 198 4.78 15.65 -12.11
N LEU A 199 5.01 14.81 -13.13
CA LEU A 199 5.98 15.11 -14.17
C LEU A 199 5.38 16.06 -15.22
N THR A 200 6.08 17.15 -15.50
CA THR A 200 5.69 18.07 -16.58
C THR A 200 6.23 17.56 -17.92
N ARG A 201 5.34 17.40 -18.90
CA ARG A 201 5.71 16.93 -20.23
C ARG A 201 6.54 17.95 -21.00
N PHE A 202 6.24 19.21 -20.84
CA PHE A 202 6.86 20.27 -21.60
C PHE A 202 7.48 21.33 -20.70
N ARG A 203 8.52 21.98 -21.18
CA ARG A 203 9.10 23.19 -20.58
C ARG A 203 9.20 24.29 -21.63
N PRO A 204 9.15 25.57 -21.23
CA PRO A 204 9.52 26.66 -22.13
C PRO A 204 10.97 26.48 -22.59
N GLY A 205 11.19 26.46 -23.91
CA GLY A 205 12.50 26.50 -24.51
C GLY A 205 12.94 27.91 -24.81
N ALA A 206 14.18 28.09 -25.25
CA ALA A 206 14.66 29.36 -25.75
C ALA A 206 13.86 29.76 -27.01
N GLY A 207 13.40 31.02 -27.09
CA GLY A 207 12.66 31.54 -28.25
C GLY A 207 11.18 31.12 -28.32
N ASN A 208 10.50 30.94 -27.18
CA ASN A 208 9.10 30.54 -27.07
C ASN A 208 8.76 29.11 -27.58
N ASN A 209 9.75 28.30 -27.90
CA ASN A 209 9.51 26.91 -28.26
C ASN A 209 9.23 26.08 -27.02
N VAL A 210 8.34 25.08 -27.16
CA VAL A 210 8.04 24.11 -26.12
C VAL A 210 8.86 22.84 -26.41
N VAL A 211 9.67 22.40 -25.44
CA VAL A 211 10.55 21.24 -25.56
C VAL A 211 10.10 20.14 -24.59
N GLU A 212 10.10 18.91 -25.03
CA GLU A 212 9.91 17.76 -24.14
C GLU A 212 11.01 17.74 -23.08
N ARG A 213 10.61 17.36 -21.86
CA ARG A 213 11.51 17.36 -20.73
C ARG A 213 11.75 15.95 -20.21
N ASP A 214 13.02 15.58 -20.21
CA ASP A 214 13.51 14.40 -19.51
C ASP A 214 13.66 14.68 -18.02
N HIS A 215 13.23 13.74 -17.21
CA HIS A 215 13.38 13.80 -15.77
C HIS A 215 14.36 12.71 -15.31
N PRO A 216 15.49 13.07 -14.67
CA PRO A 216 16.34 12.08 -14.03
C PRO A 216 15.60 11.49 -12.82
N ILE A 217 15.60 10.17 -12.74
CA ILE A 217 14.98 9.43 -11.64
C ILE A 217 15.97 8.47 -11.00
N SER A 218 15.73 8.15 -9.74
CA SER A 218 16.40 7.10 -8.99
C SER A 218 15.39 6.10 -8.44
N PHE A 219 15.86 4.92 -8.10
CA PHE A 219 15.03 3.82 -7.60
C PHE A 219 15.52 3.37 -6.24
N GLU A 220 14.58 2.99 -5.41
CA GLU A 220 14.79 2.18 -4.22
C GLU A 220 13.93 0.93 -4.34
N ALA A 221 14.53 -0.25 -4.18
CA ALA A 221 13.82 -1.51 -4.20
C ALA A 221 13.95 -2.18 -2.84
N THR A 222 12.82 -2.44 -2.20
CA THR A 222 12.75 -3.04 -0.87
C THR A 222 12.07 -4.40 -0.93
N ARG A 223 12.67 -5.41 -0.33
CA ARG A 223 12.15 -6.77 -0.26
C ARG A 223 12.04 -7.24 1.19
N ASP A 224 10.94 -7.95 1.48
CA ASP A 224 10.81 -8.73 2.71
C ASP A 224 11.47 -10.10 2.50
N ASN A 225 12.59 -10.36 3.17
CA ASN A 225 13.32 -11.62 3.07
C ASN A 225 12.53 -12.83 3.62
N ALA A 226 11.52 -12.59 4.47
CA ALA A 226 10.63 -13.64 4.95
C ALA A 226 9.55 -14.02 3.91
N PHE A 227 9.42 -13.25 2.83
CA PHE A 227 8.47 -13.53 1.75
C PHE A 227 9.12 -14.36 0.66
N ASP A 228 8.72 -15.62 0.57
CA ASP A 228 9.22 -16.59 -0.42
C ASP A 228 8.41 -16.61 -1.72
N GLY A 229 7.30 -15.88 -1.77
CA GLY A 229 6.40 -15.86 -2.92
C GLY A 229 5.61 -17.17 -3.08
N ALA A 230 5.49 -17.97 -2.02
CA ALA A 230 4.68 -19.18 -2.04
C ALA A 230 3.20 -18.85 -2.34
N ALA A 231 2.53 -19.80 -2.97
CA ALA A 231 1.13 -19.66 -3.35
C ALA A 231 0.24 -19.37 -2.13
N GLY A 232 -0.64 -18.36 -2.24
CA GLY A 232 -1.59 -17.99 -1.19
C GLY A 232 -1.03 -17.11 -0.07
N ARG A 233 0.26 -16.77 -0.09
CA ARG A 233 0.84 -15.78 0.80
C ARG A 233 0.89 -14.42 0.13
N MET A 234 0.68 -13.35 0.90
CA MET A 234 0.89 -11.98 0.48
C MET A 234 2.14 -11.41 1.16
N PRO A 235 2.89 -10.52 0.49
CA PRO A 235 4.00 -9.82 1.14
C PRO A 235 3.50 -8.95 2.29
N GLY A 236 4.35 -8.70 3.27
CA GLY A 236 4.05 -7.80 4.39
C GLY A 236 4.08 -6.34 3.94
N ILE A 237 3.07 -5.92 3.18
CA ILE A 237 3.04 -4.61 2.51
C ILE A 237 3.22 -3.45 3.50
N ASP A 238 2.54 -3.49 4.66
CA ASP A 238 2.66 -2.43 5.67
C ASP A 238 4.09 -2.30 6.21
N ARG A 239 4.77 -3.45 6.37
CA ARG A 239 6.18 -3.50 6.76
C ARG A 239 7.08 -2.90 5.68
N LEU A 240 6.84 -3.25 4.42
CA LEU A 240 7.59 -2.74 3.28
C LEU A 240 7.44 -1.22 3.15
N ILE A 241 6.21 -0.70 3.24
CA ILE A 241 5.95 0.75 3.17
C ILE A 241 6.63 1.48 4.33
N ALA A 242 6.58 0.94 5.55
CA ALA A 242 7.24 1.55 6.70
C ALA A 242 8.77 1.60 6.57
N GLY A 243 9.35 0.66 5.82
CA GLY A 243 10.80 0.57 5.56
C GLY A 243 11.29 1.50 4.47
N THR A 244 10.41 1.98 3.58
CA THR A 244 10.79 2.94 2.54
C THR A 244 10.67 4.37 3.05
N GLY A 245 11.66 5.21 2.79
CA GLY A 245 11.59 6.64 3.10
C GLY A 245 10.56 7.42 2.26
N ALA A 246 9.75 6.73 1.47
CA ALA A 246 8.90 7.32 0.43
C ALA A 246 7.78 8.23 0.92
N GLY A 247 7.52 8.34 2.24
CA GLY A 247 6.57 9.31 2.81
C GLY A 247 5.10 9.19 2.37
N VAL A 248 4.83 8.29 1.42
CA VAL A 248 3.50 8.08 0.85
C VAL A 248 2.72 7.17 1.78
N VAL A 249 1.81 7.74 2.54
CA VAL A 249 0.86 7.05 3.41
C VAL A 249 1.53 6.06 4.39
N ARG A 250 1.97 6.56 5.53
CA ARG A 250 2.42 5.72 6.65
C ARG A 250 1.21 4.97 7.21
N VAL A 251 1.21 3.66 7.03
CA VAL A 251 0.17 2.76 7.58
C VAL A 251 0.52 2.34 9.01
N SER A 252 1.75 2.53 9.47
CA SER A 252 2.14 2.29 10.86
C SER A 252 3.32 3.16 11.29
N ASP A 253 3.31 3.65 12.53
CA ASP A 253 4.43 4.33 13.17
C ASP A 253 5.54 3.37 13.65
N ARG A 254 5.61 2.17 13.09
CA ARG A 254 6.64 1.19 13.45
C ARG A 254 7.97 1.56 12.81
N PRO A 255 9.08 1.48 13.58
CA PRO A 255 10.42 1.63 13.03
C PRO A 255 10.69 0.57 11.94
N PRO A 256 11.58 0.85 10.97
CA PRO A 256 11.90 -0.07 9.90
C PRO A 256 12.37 -1.42 10.48
N ASP A 257 11.81 -2.49 9.95
CA ASP A 257 12.15 -3.85 10.35
C ASP A 257 13.55 -4.21 9.81
N PRO A 258 14.50 -4.65 10.66
CA PRO A 258 15.84 -5.02 10.22
C PRO A 258 15.88 -6.22 9.26
N LEU A 259 14.76 -6.93 9.10
CA LEU A 259 14.65 -8.02 8.11
C LEU A 259 14.38 -7.53 6.68
N LEU A 260 14.15 -6.23 6.49
CA LEU A 260 13.97 -5.67 5.15
C LEU A 260 15.32 -5.45 4.48
N GLN A 261 15.48 -6.00 3.29
CA GLN A 261 16.60 -5.71 2.42
C GLN A 261 16.24 -4.51 1.54
N ILE A 262 16.89 -3.38 1.80
CA ILE A 262 16.80 -2.20 0.95
C ILE A 262 17.98 -2.27 -0.01
N VAL A 263 17.69 -2.30 -1.31
CA VAL A 263 18.68 -2.26 -2.36
C VAL A 263 18.50 -0.97 -3.14
N GLN A 264 19.50 -0.12 -3.09
CA GLN A 264 19.63 0.98 -4.03
C GLN A 264 20.33 0.42 -5.25
N PRO A 265 19.66 0.28 -6.41
CA PRO A 265 20.35 -0.13 -7.61
C PRO A 265 21.43 0.90 -7.91
N ALA A 266 22.63 0.40 -8.23
CA ALA A 266 23.74 1.22 -8.70
C ALA A 266 23.22 2.22 -9.74
N GLU A 267 23.60 3.47 -9.60
CA GLU A 267 23.18 4.65 -10.36
C GLU A 267 23.01 4.38 -11.86
N LEU A 268 21.82 3.98 -12.24
CA LEU A 268 21.41 4.09 -13.63
C LEU A 268 20.69 5.45 -13.72
N PRO A 269 21.29 6.45 -14.41
CA PRO A 269 20.58 7.67 -14.71
C PRO A 269 19.47 7.34 -15.71
N VAL A 270 18.37 6.81 -15.19
CA VAL A 270 17.20 6.56 -16.03
C VAL A 270 16.51 7.91 -16.22
N ARG A 271 16.34 8.27 -17.48
CA ARG A 271 15.56 9.45 -17.86
C ARG A 271 14.19 8.99 -18.28
N VAL A 272 13.17 9.66 -17.80
CA VAL A 272 11.79 9.37 -18.14
C VAL A 272 11.11 10.60 -18.74
N GLU A 273 10.24 10.35 -19.70
CA GLU A 273 9.42 11.37 -20.35
C GLU A 273 7.98 11.22 -19.86
N ALA A 274 7.35 12.34 -19.51
CA ALA A 274 5.95 12.34 -19.12
C ALA A 274 5.06 11.87 -20.29
N GLY A 275 4.05 11.06 -20.00
CA GLY A 275 3.13 10.52 -20.99
C GLY A 275 3.68 9.36 -21.82
N ARG A 276 4.85 8.81 -21.46
CA ARG A 276 5.43 7.62 -22.10
C ARG A 276 5.54 6.44 -21.14
N GLU A 277 5.58 5.25 -21.74
CA GLU A 277 5.88 4.00 -21.04
C GLU A 277 7.37 3.66 -21.21
N HIS A 278 7.99 3.27 -20.10
CA HIS A 278 9.39 2.86 -20.06
C HIS A 278 9.51 1.46 -19.46
N VAL A 279 10.35 0.61 -20.02
CA VAL A 279 10.61 -0.74 -19.50
C VAL A 279 11.98 -0.76 -18.83
N ILE A 280 12.00 -1.24 -17.58
CA ILE A 280 13.21 -1.28 -16.75
C ILE A 280 13.41 -2.67 -16.18
N HIS A 281 14.66 -3.15 -16.22
CA HIS A 281 15.06 -4.39 -15.60
C HIS A 281 15.96 -4.11 -14.40
N LEU A 282 15.56 -4.57 -13.22
CA LEU A 282 16.32 -4.47 -11.99
C LEU A 282 16.80 -5.86 -11.58
N ALA A 283 18.09 -6.00 -11.28
CA ALA A 283 18.66 -7.21 -10.70
C ALA A 283 18.98 -6.95 -9.23
N MET A 284 18.40 -7.75 -8.32
CA MET A 284 18.64 -7.67 -6.89
C MET A 284 19.43 -8.89 -6.42
N PRO A 285 20.30 -8.75 -5.41
CA PRO A 285 21.06 -9.86 -4.84
C PRO A 285 20.17 -10.94 -4.19
#